data_e5767b76eeac91d4b343b09c8fff6a8d
#
_entry.id   e5767b76eeac91d4b343b09c8fff6a8d
#
_cell.length_a   1.000
_cell.length_b   1.000
_cell.length_c   1.000
_cell.angle_alpha   90.00
_cell.angle_beta   90.00
_cell.angle_gamma   90.00
#
_symmetry.space_group_name_H-M   'P 1'
#
loop_
_entity.id
_entity.type
_entity.pdbx_description
1 polymer ?
#
loop_
_entity_poly.entity_id
_entity_poly.type
_entity_poly.pdbx_seq_one_letter_code
_entity_poly.pdbx_strand_id
1 'polypeptide(L)'
;ANDVDTLVNMFWTGPQVMRFGVTENLYGPEELEAFRKGRLSAGIARTVTRLDIVSFDRDFASITLEFERTTASGIVRGRQSQVWVRMPEGWRIVQAHVSLLPKA
;
A
#
# COMPACT_ATOMS: atom_id res chain seq x y z
N ALA A 1 12.98 -8.02 -10.99
CA ALA A 1 12.07 -8.63 -10.06
C ALA A 1 10.89 -7.71 -9.82
N ASN A 2 9.76 -8.28 -9.90
CA ASN A 2 8.57 -7.51 -9.77
C ASN A 2 8.08 -7.55 -8.33
N ASP A 3 8.13 -6.42 -7.68
CA ASP A 3 7.75 -6.34 -6.27
C ASP A 3 6.25 -6.32 -6.05
N VAL A 4 5.46 -6.32 -7.12
CA VAL A 4 4.00 -6.28 -6.98
C VAL A 4 3.49 -7.52 -6.26
N ASP A 5 3.95 -8.70 -6.66
CA ASP A 5 3.55 -9.94 -5.99
C ASP A 5 4.01 -9.96 -4.55
N THR A 6 5.23 -9.49 -4.29
CA THR A 6 5.76 -9.41 -2.94
C THR A 6 4.93 -8.46 -2.08
N LEU A 7 4.59 -7.29 -2.61
CA LEU A 7 3.81 -6.31 -1.88
C LEU A 7 2.41 -6.83 -1.54
N VAL A 8 1.80 -7.56 -2.46
CA VAL A 8 0.47 -8.10 -2.19
C VAL A 8 0.52 -9.25 -1.20
N ASN A 9 1.58 -10.05 -1.28
CA ASN A 9 1.77 -11.12 -0.31
C ASN A 9 2.03 -10.59 1.10
N MET A 10 2.35 -9.31 1.22
CA MET A 10 2.49 -8.68 2.53
C MET A 10 1.17 -8.30 3.17
N PHE A 11 0.08 -8.30 2.41
CA PHE A 11 -1.23 -8.04 3.00
C PHE A 11 -1.74 -9.27 3.75
N TRP A 12 -2.30 -9.00 4.92
CA TRP A 12 -2.96 -10.02 5.71
C TRP A 12 -4.17 -10.54 4.94
N THR A 13 -4.41 -11.85 5.01
CA THR A 13 -5.54 -12.47 4.31
C THR A 13 -6.76 -12.64 5.21
N GLY A 14 -6.77 -12.06 6.40
CA GLY A 14 -7.93 -12.10 7.27
C GLY A 14 -9.09 -11.27 6.73
N PRO A 15 -10.31 -11.55 7.20
CA PRO A 15 -11.50 -10.93 6.62
C PRO A 15 -11.62 -9.43 6.86
N GLN A 16 -10.92 -8.87 7.83
CA GLN A 16 -10.99 -7.45 8.15
C GLN A 16 -9.91 -6.61 7.45
N VAL A 17 -9.10 -7.21 6.56
CA VAL A 17 -8.10 -6.44 5.84
C VAL A 17 -8.79 -5.41 4.94
N MET A 18 -8.23 -4.20 4.88
CA MET A 18 -8.81 -3.11 4.10
C MET A 18 -7.72 -2.31 3.41
N ARG A 19 -8.04 -1.79 2.22
CA ARG A 19 -7.19 -0.84 1.53
C ARG A 19 -8.05 0.22 0.85
N PHE A 20 -7.77 1.47 1.15
CA PHE A 20 -8.37 2.59 0.43
C PHE A 20 -7.33 3.14 -0.54
N GLY A 21 -7.63 3.06 -1.82
CA GLY A 21 -6.80 3.66 -2.84
C GLY A 21 -7.36 5.02 -3.25
N VAL A 22 -6.78 5.58 -4.31
CA VAL A 22 -7.19 6.92 -4.77
C VAL A 22 -8.63 6.91 -5.26
N THR A 23 -9.04 5.83 -5.89
CA THR A 23 -10.36 5.76 -6.53
C THR A 23 -11.19 4.58 -6.05
N GLU A 24 -10.66 3.75 -5.15
CA GLU A 24 -11.35 2.51 -4.79
C GLU A 24 -11.28 2.25 -3.30
N ASN A 25 -12.31 1.59 -2.79
CA ASN A 25 -12.34 1.06 -1.44
C ASN A 25 -12.39 -0.45 -1.54
N LEU A 26 -11.41 -1.12 -0.92
CA LEU A 26 -11.30 -2.58 -0.98
C LEU A 26 -11.44 -3.16 0.41
N TYR A 27 -12.37 -4.09 0.54
CA TYR A 27 -12.68 -4.75 1.81
C TYR A 27 -12.48 -6.25 1.64
N GLY A 28 -11.65 -6.82 2.49
CA GLY A 28 -11.41 -8.24 2.50
C GLY A 28 -10.37 -8.69 1.50
N PRO A 29 -9.87 -9.93 1.69
CA PRO A 29 -8.76 -10.42 0.87
C PRO A 29 -9.15 -10.68 -0.59
N GLU A 30 -10.38 -11.04 -0.86
CA GLU A 30 -10.82 -11.33 -2.23
C GLU A 30 -10.83 -10.07 -3.08
N GLU A 31 -11.32 -8.96 -2.53
CA GLU A 31 -11.33 -7.70 -3.27
C GLU A 31 -9.93 -7.18 -3.52
N LEU A 32 -9.05 -7.31 -2.52
CA LEU A 32 -7.67 -6.92 -2.67
C LEU A 32 -6.96 -7.72 -3.76
N GLU A 33 -7.18 -9.02 -3.78
CA GLU A 33 -6.57 -9.87 -4.78
C GLU A 33 -7.09 -9.57 -6.18
N ALA A 34 -8.40 -9.39 -6.33
CA ALA A 34 -8.99 -9.06 -7.61
C ALA A 34 -8.46 -7.73 -8.16
N PHE A 35 -8.35 -6.74 -7.30
CA PHE A 35 -7.80 -5.44 -7.70
C PHE A 35 -6.34 -5.57 -8.16
N ARG A 36 -5.55 -6.34 -7.43
CA ARG A 36 -4.16 -6.56 -7.79
C ARG A 36 -4.03 -7.21 -9.17
N LYS A 37 -4.82 -8.25 -9.41
CA LYS A 37 -4.78 -8.94 -10.70
C LYS A 37 -5.09 -8.00 -11.86
N GLY A 38 -6.02 -7.08 -11.66
CA GLY A 38 -6.35 -6.10 -12.68
C GLY A 38 -5.26 -5.08 -12.93
N ARG A 39 -4.29 -4.95 -12.03
CA ARG A 39 -3.22 -3.96 -12.15
C ARG A 39 -1.86 -4.54 -12.47
N LEU A 40 -1.77 -5.82 -12.71
CA LEU A 40 -0.49 -6.50 -12.88
C LEU A 40 0.37 -5.90 -14.00
N SER A 41 -0.25 -5.38 -15.03
CA SER A 41 0.48 -4.83 -16.19
C SER A 41 0.77 -3.35 -16.04
N ALA A 42 0.33 -2.71 -15.01
CA ALA A 42 0.38 -1.25 -14.93
C ALA A 42 1.75 -0.69 -14.54
N GLY A 43 2.75 -1.50 -14.33
CA GLY A 43 4.13 -1.07 -14.12
C GLY A 43 4.26 0.28 -13.42
N ILE A 44 3.84 0.39 -12.16
CA ILE A 44 3.85 1.67 -11.49
C ILE A 44 5.17 1.85 -10.76
N ALA A 45 6.09 2.59 -11.40
CA ALA A 45 7.31 2.99 -10.74
C ALA A 45 7.05 4.26 -9.95
N ARG A 46 7.50 4.28 -8.70
CA ARG A 46 7.39 5.47 -7.87
C ARG A 46 8.66 5.66 -7.07
N THR A 47 8.93 6.90 -6.73
CA THR A 47 10.07 7.26 -5.89
C THR A 47 9.53 7.63 -4.51
N VAL A 48 10.00 6.94 -3.49
CA VAL A 48 9.64 7.29 -2.11
C VAL A 48 10.50 8.48 -1.69
N THR A 49 9.84 9.58 -1.36
CA THR A 49 10.53 10.81 -0.99
C THR A 49 10.59 11.00 0.53
N ARG A 50 9.73 10.32 1.26
CA ARG A 50 9.77 10.34 2.71
C ARG A 50 9.22 9.03 3.25
N LEU A 51 9.85 8.49 4.27
CA LEU A 51 9.43 7.25 4.90
C LEU A 51 9.61 7.37 6.41
N ASP A 52 8.53 7.17 7.15
CA ASP A 52 8.55 7.15 8.60
C ASP A 52 7.97 5.83 9.09
N ILE A 53 8.70 5.15 9.94
CA ILE A 53 8.27 3.88 10.54
C ILE A 53 8.23 4.09 12.05
N VAL A 54 7.06 3.86 12.65
CA VAL A 54 6.88 3.94 14.09
C VAL A 54 6.39 2.59 14.57
N SER A 55 7.15 1.97 15.46
CA SER A 55 6.76 0.69 16.02
C SER A 55 6.29 0.86 17.46
N PHE A 56 5.25 0.12 17.80
CA PHE A 56 4.69 0.09 19.15
C PHE A 56 4.77 -1.34 19.61
N ASP A 57 5.57 -1.55 20.66
CA ASP A 57 5.83 -2.89 21.13
C ASP A 57 6.51 -3.73 20.05
N ARG A 58 6.38 -5.05 20.12
CA ARG A 58 7.10 -5.97 19.21
C ARG A 58 6.30 -6.36 17.99
N ASP A 59 4.98 -6.17 18.03
CA ASP A 59 4.09 -6.80 17.06
C ASP A 59 3.26 -5.82 16.27
N PHE A 60 3.51 -4.53 16.41
CA PHE A 60 2.70 -3.50 15.77
C PHE A 60 3.58 -2.37 15.26
N ALA A 61 3.32 -1.94 14.03
CA ALA A 61 4.02 -0.79 13.46
C ALA A 61 3.10 -0.04 12.51
N SER A 62 3.32 1.26 12.40
CA SER A 62 2.71 2.06 11.37
C SER A 62 3.79 2.60 10.45
N ILE A 63 3.49 2.65 9.17
CA ILE A 63 4.37 3.20 8.15
C ILE A 63 3.62 4.31 7.44
N THR A 64 4.27 5.46 7.35
CA THR A 64 3.74 6.60 6.61
C THR A 64 4.79 6.99 5.58
N LEU A 65 4.36 7.14 4.32
CA LEU A 65 5.32 7.52 3.28
C LEU A 65 4.71 8.52 2.32
N GLU A 66 5.60 9.28 1.69
CA GLU A 66 5.28 10.16 0.58
C GLU A 66 6.04 9.68 -0.63
N PHE A 67 5.42 9.80 -1.78
CA PHE A 67 6.05 9.33 -3.02
C PHE A 67 5.73 10.26 -4.18
N GLU A 68 6.53 10.14 -5.23
CA GLU A 68 6.31 10.81 -6.49
C GLU A 68 6.27 9.79 -7.61
N ARG A 69 5.43 10.06 -8.59
CA ARG A 69 5.29 9.23 -9.76
C ARG A 69 5.19 10.14 -10.99
N THR A 70 5.97 9.82 -12.03
CA THR A 70 5.91 10.56 -13.28
C THR A 70 4.81 9.98 -14.15
N THR A 71 3.92 10.83 -14.63
CA THR A 71 2.85 10.46 -15.53
C THR A 71 2.95 11.29 -16.80
N ALA A 72 2.12 10.96 -17.79
CA ALA A 72 2.05 11.75 -19.02
C ALA A 72 1.69 13.19 -18.77
N SER A 73 0.97 13.48 -17.69
CA SER A 73 0.54 14.84 -17.34
C SER A 73 1.51 15.54 -16.38
N GLY A 74 2.61 14.90 -16.00
CA GLY A 74 3.58 15.48 -15.08
C GLY A 74 3.78 14.65 -13.83
N ILE A 75 4.35 15.26 -12.81
CA ILE A 75 4.65 14.58 -11.55
C ILE A 75 3.44 14.60 -10.65
N VAL A 76 3.08 13.41 -10.14
CA VAL A 76 2.02 13.24 -9.18
C VAL A 76 2.66 12.91 -7.83
N ARG A 77 2.22 13.60 -6.79
CA ARG A 77 2.68 13.36 -5.42
C ARG A 77 1.61 12.65 -4.64
N GLY A 78 2.01 11.60 -3.92
CA GLY A 78 1.07 10.80 -3.17
C GLY A 78 1.53 10.54 -1.76
N ARG A 79 0.59 10.05 -0.97
CA ARG A 79 0.81 9.70 0.42
C ARG A 79 0.22 8.33 0.66
N GLN A 80 0.87 7.56 1.52
CA GLN A 80 0.36 6.25 1.91
C GLN A 80 0.58 6.03 3.39
N SER A 81 -0.44 5.50 4.05
CA SER A 81 -0.35 5.02 5.43
C SER A 81 -0.61 3.54 5.45
N GLN A 82 0.14 2.81 6.26
CA GLN A 82 0.00 1.36 6.39
C GLN A 82 0.06 0.99 7.86
N VAL A 83 -0.77 0.04 8.24
CA VAL A 83 -0.73 -0.57 9.56
C VAL A 83 -0.23 -1.99 9.40
N TRP A 84 0.83 -2.31 10.13
CA TRP A 84 1.49 -3.60 10.08
C TRP A 84 1.34 -4.30 11.41
N VAL A 85 1.09 -5.60 11.36
CA VAL A 85 1.02 -6.44 12.55
C VAL A 85 1.87 -7.68 12.31
N ARG A 86 2.61 -8.08 13.35
CA ARG A 86 3.37 -9.32 13.27
C ARG A 86 2.44 -10.50 13.52
N MET A 87 2.22 -11.29 12.48
CA MET A 87 1.42 -12.49 12.52
C MET A 87 2.34 -13.71 12.67
N PRO A 88 1.79 -14.90 12.95
CA PRO A 88 2.64 -16.11 13.04
C PRO A 88 3.49 -16.35 11.79
N GLU A 89 2.98 -15.97 10.62
CA GLU A 89 3.70 -16.14 9.35
C GLU A 89 4.64 -14.98 9.03
N GLY A 90 4.68 -13.94 9.87
CA GLY A 90 5.53 -12.78 9.67
C GLY A 90 4.74 -11.49 9.66
N TRP A 91 5.42 -10.39 9.35
CA TRP A 91 4.77 -9.08 9.31
C TRP A 91 3.81 -8.99 8.14
N ARG A 92 2.61 -8.47 8.40
CA ARG A 92 1.58 -8.31 7.37
C ARG A 92 0.89 -6.96 7.49
N ILE A 93 0.48 -6.41 6.35
CA ILE A 93 -0.30 -5.17 6.30
C ILE A 93 -1.76 -5.52 6.54
N VAL A 94 -2.35 -4.92 7.58
CA VAL A 94 -3.77 -5.14 7.88
C VAL A 94 -4.64 -4.01 7.37
N GLN A 95 -4.06 -2.86 7.10
CA GLN A 95 -4.78 -1.71 6.56
C GLN A 95 -3.82 -0.83 5.79
N ALA A 96 -4.28 -0.27 4.67
CA ALA A 96 -3.51 0.70 3.91
C ALA A 96 -4.44 1.75 3.32
N HIS A 97 -3.92 2.96 3.16
CA HIS A 97 -4.65 4.07 2.59
C HIS A 97 -3.69 4.87 1.72
N VAL A 98 -4.06 5.06 0.46
CA VAL A 98 -3.28 5.83 -0.50
C VAL A 98 -4.10 7.03 -0.94
N SER A 99 -3.48 8.19 -0.96
CA SER A 99 -4.12 9.40 -1.47
C SER A 99 -3.13 10.20 -2.30
N LEU A 100 -3.65 11.09 -3.10
CA LEU A 100 -2.83 11.99 -3.91
C LEU A 100 -3.00 13.41 -3.42
N LEU A 101 -1.91 14.17 -3.50
CA LEU A 101 -1.98 15.60 -3.25
C LEU A 101 -2.53 16.30 -4.48
N PRO A 102 -3.32 17.36 -4.31
CA PRO A 102 -3.79 18.11 -5.46
C PRO A 102 -2.61 18.75 -6.18
N LYS A 103 -2.77 18.94 -7.48
CA LYS A 103 -1.77 19.69 -8.24
C LYS A 103 -1.75 21.13 -7.77
N ALA A 104 -0.55 21.64 -7.59
CA ALA A 104 -0.36 23.02 -7.21
C ALA A 104 -0.69 23.94 -8.37
#